data_646281cb66d77954131e2ba00c9bb7d7
#
_entry.id   646281cb66d77954131e2ba00c9bb7d7
#
_cell.length_a   1.000
_cell.length_b   1.000
_cell.length_c   1.000
_cell.angle_alpha   90.00
_cell.angle_beta   90.00
_cell.angle_gamma   90.00
#
_symmetry.space_group_name_H-M   'P 1'
#
loop_
_entity.id
_entity.type
_entity.pdbx_description
1 polymer ?
#
loop_
_entity_poly.entity_id
_entity_poly.type
_entity_poly.pdbx_seq_one_letter_code
_entity_poly.pdbx_strand_id
1 'polypeptide(L)'
;VKQATKVEGEVKPITADDAYLILEAAQSVTFVPGYGMAVAQAQHVVRELGELLEKNGAEVSYAIHPVAGRMPGHMNVLLAEANVPYDQLVEMEDINPRIEGIDVAVVIGANDVVNPAARNDENSPIYGMPIINVDHARTVFVLKRSMASGFSGVDNPLFFGDNTVSYTHLRAHETRNY
;
A
#
# COMPACT_ATOMS: atom_id res chain seq x y z
N VAL A 1 8.15 -28.70 -5.87
CA VAL A 1 7.46 -27.48 -5.43
C VAL A 1 8.45 -26.57 -4.76
N LYS A 2 8.59 -25.35 -5.27
CA LYS A 2 9.47 -24.35 -4.66
C LYS A 2 8.84 -23.83 -3.36
N GLN A 3 9.64 -23.71 -2.32
CA GLN A 3 9.20 -23.10 -1.07
C GLN A 3 9.76 -21.70 -0.96
N ALA A 4 8.94 -20.75 -0.57
CA ALA A 4 9.37 -19.39 -0.36
C ALA A 4 10.36 -19.30 0.80
N THR A 5 11.32 -18.39 0.70
CA THR A 5 12.24 -18.09 1.79
C THR A 5 11.45 -17.55 2.98
N LYS A 6 11.75 -18.06 4.16
CA LYS A 6 11.10 -17.58 5.39
C LYS A 6 11.54 -16.15 5.67
N VAL A 7 10.57 -15.28 5.89
CA VAL A 7 10.81 -13.87 6.19
C VAL A 7 10.95 -13.69 7.71
N GLU A 8 12.03 -13.02 8.10
CA GLU A 8 12.29 -12.65 9.48
C GLU A 8 12.43 -11.13 9.58
N GLY A 9 12.02 -10.58 10.71
CA GLY A 9 12.10 -9.16 10.95
C GLY A 9 11.00 -8.66 11.88
N GLU A 10 11.05 -7.37 12.17
CA GLU A 10 10.10 -6.73 13.05
C GLU A 10 9.33 -5.65 12.30
N VAL A 11 8.03 -5.63 12.54
CA VAL A 11 7.16 -4.54 12.09
C VAL A 11 7.45 -3.31 12.94
N LYS A 12 7.57 -2.15 12.31
CA LYS A 12 7.77 -0.87 13.00
C LYS A 12 6.41 -0.18 13.12
N PRO A 13 5.71 -0.34 14.26
CA PRO A 13 4.40 0.28 14.45
C PRO A 13 4.53 1.80 14.56
N ILE A 14 3.48 2.49 14.14
CA ILE A 14 3.43 3.94 14.18
C ILE A 14 2.09 4.38 14.76
N THR A 15 2.13 5.48 15.53
CA THR A 15 0.93 6.09 16.07
C THR A 15 0.27 7.00 15.03
N ALA A 16 -0.97 7.38 15.29
CA ALA A 16 -1.67 8.34 14.43
C ALA A 16 -0.95 9.69 14.41
N ASP A 17 -0.38 10.12 15.53
CA ASP A 17 0.35 11.38 15.62
C ASP A 17 1.62 11.35 14.77
N ASP A 18 2.37 10.24 14.84
CA ASP A 18 3.57 10.08 14.01
C ASP A 18 3.23 9.99 12.53
N ALA A 19 2.13 9.31 12.21
CA ALA A 19 1.64 9.23 10.83
C ALA A 19 1.30 10.61 10.28
N TYR A 20 0.65 11.44 11.09
CA TYR A 20 0.33 12.81 10.73
C TYR A 20 1.60 13.60 10.37
N LEU A 21 2.64 13.48 11.20
CA LEU A 21 3.90 14.20 10.95
C LEU A 21 4.56 13.78 9.64
N ILE A 22 4.56 12.49 9.36
CA ILE A 22 5.13 11.96 8.10
C ILE A 22 4.36 12.50 6.90
N LEU A 23 3.04 12.45 6.94
CA LEU A 23 2.19 12.85 5.84
C LEU A 23 2.20 14.37 5.64
N GLU A 24 2.23 15.13 6.74
CA GLU A 24 2.29 16.60 6.67
C GLU A 24 3.57 17.08 6.00
N ALA A 25 4.68 16.41 6.24
CA ALA A 25 5.97 16.78 5.66
C ALA A 25 6.13 16.32 4.20
N ALA A 26 5.28 15.43 3.72
CA ALA A 26 5.42 14.85 2.38
C ALA A 26 5.06 15.85 1.29
N GLN A 27 5.88 15.91 0.25
CA GLN A 27 5.62 16.69 -0.95
C GLN A 27 5.00 15.84 -2.07
N SER A 28 5.19 14.54 -2.01
CA SER A 28 4.57 13.60 -2.95
C SER A 28 4.12 12.36 -2.21
N VAL A 29 2.88 11.94 -2.48
CA VAL A 29 2.26 10.77 -1.85
C VAL A 29 1.58 9.96 -2.94
N THR A 30 1.83 8.66 -2.96
CA THR A 30 1.07 7.75 -3.82
C THR A 30 0.36 6.72 -2.94
N PHE A 31 -0.94 6.57 -3.19
CA PHE A 31 -1.72 5.52 -2.55
C PHE A 31 -1.66 4.26 -3.41
N VAL A 32 -1.48 3.12 -2.77
CA VAL A 32 -1.43 1.82 -3.46
C VAL A 32 -2.53 0.94 -2.87
N PRO A 33 -3.73 0.96 -3.48
CA PRO A 33 -4.85 0.21 -2.95
C PRO A 33 -4.82 -1.25 -3.38
N GLY A 34 -5.33 -2.11 -2.52
CA GLY A 34 -5.53 -3.51 -2.81
C GLY A 34 -6.91 -3.98 -2.36
N TYR A 35 -7.11 -5.29 -2.39
CA TYR A 35 -8.41 -5.88 -2.07
C TYR A 35 -8.90 -5.51 -0.66
N GLY A 36 -7.99 -5.35 0.29
CA GLY A 36 -8.37 -4.95 1.65
C GLY A 36 -9.07 -3.60 1.71
N MET A 37 -8.72 -2.67 0.82
CA MET A 37 -9.43 -1.40 0.73
C MET A 37 -10.88 -1.63 0.30
N ALA A 38 -11.11 -2.53 -0.65
CA ALA A 38 -12.46 -2.89 -1.10
C ALA A 38 -13.27 -3.51 0.03
N VAL A 39 -12.68 -4.46 0.77
CA VAL A 39 -13.33 -5.14 1.88
C VAL A 39 -13.74 -4.14 2.96
N ALA A 40 -12.88 -3.19 3.27
CA ALA A 40 -13.15 -2.17 4.28
C ALA A 40 -14.01 -1.02 3.76
N GLN A 41 -14.30 -0.99 2.45
CA GLN A 41 -15.00 0.12 1.78
C GLN A 41 -14.35 1.47 2.13
N ALA A 42 -13.01 1.48 2.11
CA ALA A 42 -12.23 2.63 2.56
C ALA A 42 -11.92 3.64 1.45
N GLN A 43 -12.42 3.44 0.23
CA GLN A 43 -12.11 4.29 -0.92
C GLN A 43 -12.49 5.75 -0.70
N HIS A 44 -13.58 6.01 0.01
CA HIS A 44 -14.01 7.38 0.30
C HIS A 44 -13.09 8.07 1.30
N VAL A 45 -12.67 7.35 2.35
CA VAL A 45 -11.73 7.88 3.34
C VAL A 45 -10.36 8.13 2.71
N VAL A 46 -9.91 7.23 1.84
CA VAL A 46 -8.67 7.41 1.09
C VAL A 46 -8.74 8.66 0.23
N ARG A 47 -9.87 8.87 -0.45
CA ARG A 47 -10.07 10.09 -1.25
C ARG A 47 -10.03 11.34 -0.39
N GLU A 48 -10.71 11.33 0.77
CA GLU A 48 -10.69 12.46 1.70
C GLU A 48 -9.27 12.79 2.15
N LEU A 49 -8.49 11.77 2.50
CA LEU A 49 -7.10 11.95 2.89
C LEU A 49 -6.28 12.54 1.75
N GLY A 50 -6.47 12.04 0.53
CA GLY A 50 -5.81 12.58 -0.65
C GLY A 50 -6.11 14.06 -0.87
N GLU A 51 -7.36 14.46 -0.70
CA GLU A 51 -7.74 15.88 -0.81
C GLU A 51 -7.07 16.75 0.24
N LEU A 52 -6.98 16.26 1.48
CA LEU A 52 -6.31 16.99 2.55
C LEU A 52 -4.81 17.15 2.27
N LEU A 53 -4.18 16.10 1.75
CA LEU A 53 -2.77 16.16 1.38
C LEU A 53 -2.52 17.15 0.23
N GLU A 54 -3.40 17.18 -0.75
CA GLU A 54 -3.32 18.15 -1.84
C GLU A 54 -3.47 19.59 -1.33
N LYS A 55 -4.40 19.83 -0.42
CA LYS A 55 -4.57 21.14 0.21
C LYS A 55 -3.33 21.56 0.97
N ASN A 56 -2.58 20.60 1.49
CA ASN A 56 -1.31 20.86 2.19
C ASN A 56 -0.12 20.98 1.22
N GLY A 57 -0.37 20.95 -0.08
CA GLY A 57 0.66 21.16 -1.09
C GLY A 57 1.31 19.91 -1.64
N ALA A 58 0.85 18.72 -1.24
CA ALA A 58 1.42 17.49 -1.77
C ALA A 58 0.87 17.15 -3.16
N GLU A 59 1.72 16.56 -3.99
CA GLU A 59 1.29 15.92 -5.23
C GLU A 59 0.79 14.51 -4.88
N VAL A 60 -0.48 14.22 -5.18
CA VAL A 60 -1.13 12.95 -4.82
C VAL A 60 -1.46 12.15 -6.06
N SER A 61 -1.12 10.86 -6.03
CA SER A 61 -1.49 9.92 -7.09
C SER A 61 -1.97 8.60 -6.46
N TYR A 62 -2.61 7.78 -7.29
CA TYR A 62 -3.13 6.47 -6.88
C TYR A 62 -2.57 5.46 -7.86
N ALA A 63 -1.65 4.63 -7.39
CA ALA A 63 -0.96 3.64 -8.23
C ALA A 63 -1.77 2.35 -8.30
N ILE A 64 -2.11 1.94 -9.50
CA ILE A 64 -3.01 0.83 -9.75
C ILE A 64 -2.23 -0.36 -10.30
N HIS A 65 -2.31 -1.48 -9.60
CA HIS A 65 -1.84 -2.76 -10.14
C HIS A 65 -2.97 -3.42 -10.94
N PRO A 66 -2.67 -3.94 -12.13
CA PRO A 66 -3.73 -4.44 -13.03
C PRO A 66 -4.54 -5.60 -12.45
N VAL A 67 -3.98 -6.37 -11.51
CA VAL A 67 -4.70 -7.49 -10.89
C VAL A 67 -5.02 -7.24 -9.40
N ALA A 68 -4.90 -6.00 -8.93
CA ALA A 68 -5.32 -5.68 -7.57
C ALA A 68 -6.83 -5.87 -7.44
N GLY A 69 -7.25 -6.49 -6.35
CA GLY A 69 -8.66 -6.77 -6.11
C GLY A 69 -9.07 -8.15 -6.63
N ARG A 70 -10.33 -8.28 -7.03
CA ARG A 70 -10.94 -9.54 -7.47
C ARG A 70 -11.22 -9.61 -8.96
N MET A 71 -11.10 -8.50 -9.67
CA MET A 71 -11.37 -8.43 -11.11
C MET A 71 -10.53 -7.34 -11.74
N PRO A 72 -10.28 -7.42 -13.07
CA PRO A 72 -9.57 -6.34 -13.75
C PRO A 72 -10.29 -5.01 -13.58
N GLY A 73 -9.54 -3.96 -13.27
CA GLY A 73 -10.10 -2.63 -13.07
C GLY A 73 -10.84 -2.42 -11.76
N HIS A 74 -10.76 -3.37 -10.82
CA HIS A 74 -11.49 -3.29 -9.56
C HIS A 74 -11.18 -2.00 -8.80
N MET A 75 -9.90 -1.66 -8.64
CA MET A 75 -9.49 -0.45 -7.91
C MET A 75 -9.91 0.82 -8.67
N ASN A 76 -9.86 0.79 -10.00
CA ASN A 76 -10.30 1.91 -10.82
C ASN A 76 -11.77 2.25 -10.55
N VAL A 77 -12.62 1.24 -10.48
CA VAL A 77 -14.06 1.42 -10.23
C VAL A 77 -14.28 2.02 -8.84
N LEU A 78 -13.61 1.49 -7.82
CA LEU A 78 -13.77 1.98 -6.44
C LEU A 78 -13.31 3.43 -6.30
N LEU A 79 -12.18 3.77 -6.90
CA LEU A 79 -11.65 5.13 -6.83
C LEU A 79 -12.51 6.10 -7.63
N ALA A 80 -13.05 5.67 -8.77
CA ALA A 80 -14.00 6.47 -9.53
C ALA A 80 -15.28 6.72 -8.72
N GLU A 81 -15.77 5.71 -8.01
CA GLU A 81 -16.92 5.85 -7.10
C GLU A 81 -16.65 6.89 -6.01
N ALA A 82 -15.41 6.99 -5.56
CA ALA A 82 -14.99 7.98 -4.56
C ALA A 82 -14.64 9.34 -5.17
N ASN A 83 -14.89 9.54 -6.46
CA ASN A 83 -14.62 10.78 -7.20
C ASN A 83 -13.14 11.14 -7.30
N VAL A 84 -12.26 10.16 -7.32
CA VAL A 84 -10.85 10.40 -7.64
C VAL A 84 -10.74 10.81 -9.10
N PRO A 85 -10.11 11.95 -9.42
CA PRO A 85 -9.92 12.35 -10.80
C PRO A 85 -9.12 11.30 -11.58
N TYR A 86 -9.54 11.04 -12.80
CA TYR A 86 -8.93 10.00 -13.64
C TYR A 86 -7.43 10.24 -13.86
N ASP A 87 -7.01 11.49 -13.97
CA ASP A 87 -5.60 11.84 -14.18
C ASP A 87 -4.72 11.58 -12.96
N GLN A 88 -5.30 11.31 -11.81
CA GLN A 88 -4.54 10.90 -10.62
C GLN A 88 -4.36 9.39 -10.51
N LEU A 89 -5.03 8.61 -11.36
CA LEU A 89 -4.84 7.17 -11.43
C LEU A 89 -3.62 6.87 -12.31
N VAL A 90 -2.63 6.19 -11.75
CA VAL A 90 -1.36 5.93 -12.43
C VAL A 90 -1.15 4.42 -12.53
N GLU A 91 -0.95 3.92 -13.73
CA GLU A 91 -0.70 2.50 -13.96
C GLU A 91 0.67 2.08 -13.39
N MET A 92 0.79 0.80 -13.06
CA MET A 92 2.02 0.24 -12.49
C MET A 92 3.25 0.57 -13.35
N GLU A 93 3.16 0.44 -14.66
CA GLU A 93 4.27 0.69 -15.57
C GLU A 93 4.72 2.15 -15.55
N ASP A 94 3.82 3.05 -15.21
CA ASP A 94 4.11 4.48 -15.17
C ASP A 94 4.60 4.94 -13.80
N ILE A 95 4.17 4.29 -12.72
CA ILE A 95 4.59 4.66 -11.37
C ILE A 95 5.95 4.09 -11.01
N ASN A 96 6.24 2.85 -11.41
CA ASN A 96 7.50 2.20 -11.03
C ASN A 96 8.75 3.01 -11.41
N PRO A 97 8.85 3.62 -12.61
CA PRO A 97 10.01 4.45 -12.93
C PRO A 97 10.16 5.70 -12.06
N ARG A 98 9.09 6.15 -11.41
CA ARG A 98 9.07 7.39 -10.62
C ARG A 98 9.07 7.14 -9.11
N ILE A 99 8.95 5.86 -8.69
CA ILE A 99 8.67 5.53 -7.28
C ILE A 99 9.79 6.00 -6.34
N GLU A 100 11.04 6.04 -6.79
CA GLU A 100 12.16 6.51 -5.97
C GLU A 100 12.04 7.98 -5.58
N GLY A 101 11.36 8.77 -6.38
CA GLY A 101 11.10 10.18 -6.11
C GLY A 101 9.88 10.44 -5.25
N ILE A 102 9.13 9.41 -4.87
CA ILE A 102 7.94 9.55 -4.05
C ILE A 102 8.33 9.59 -2.57
N ASP A 103 7.85 10.60 -1.87
CA ASP A 103 8.17 10.75 -0.44
C ASP A 103 7.49 9.68 0.41
N VAL A 104 6.21 9.43 0.17
CA VAL A 104 5.46 8.42 0.93
C VAL A 104 4.59 7.59 0.00
N ALA A 105 4.78 6.29 0.04
CA ALA A 105 3.86 5.33 -0.58
C ALA A 105 2.95 4.77 0.51
N VAL A 106 1.66 5.01 0.40
CA VAL A 106 0.66 4.56 1.38
C VAL A 106 -0.02 3.30 0.83
N VAL A 107 0.31 2.17 1.41
CA VAL A 107 -0.23 0.86 0.99
C VAL A 107 -1.49 0.57 1.80
N ILE A 108 -2.61 0.42 1.12
CA ILE A 108 -3.91 0.23 1.78
C ILE A 108 -4.54 -1.07 1.30
N GLY A 109 -4.49 -2.07 2.17
CA GLY A 109 -5.11 -3.35 1.90
C GLY A 109 -4.51 -4.12 0.73
N ALA A 110 -3.25 -3.83 0.36
CA ALA A 110 -2.52 -4.55 -0.67
C ALA A 110 -1.46 -5.43 -0.02
N ASN A 111 -1.16 -6.57 -0.62
CA ASN A 111 -0.13 -7.47 -0.12
C ASN A 111 0.71 -8.04 -1.27
N ASP A 112 0.18 -9.00 -2.03
CA ASP A 112 0.98 -9.67 -3.06
C ASP A 112 1.50 -8.70 -4.14
N VAL A 113 0.68 -7.73 -4.52
CA VAL A 113 1.01 -6.77 -5.58
C VAL A 113 2.13 -5.79 -5.22
N VAL A 114 2.53 -5.78 -3.95
CA VAL A 114 3.65 -4.96 -3.45
C VAL A 114 4.72 -5.82 -2.77
N ASN A 115 4.68 -7.12 -2.94
CA ASN A 115 5.60 -8.05 -2.27
C ASN A 115 6.92 -8.16 -3.03
N PRO A 116 8.05 -7.65 -2.48
CA PRO A 116 9.35 -7.71 -3.15
C PRO A 116 9.85 -9.13 -3.41
N ALA A 117 9.29 -10.16 -2.76
CA ALA A 117 9.65 -11.55 -3.02
C ALA A 117 9.36 -11.93 -4.47
N ALA A 118 8.39 -11.32 -5.11
CA ALA A 118 8.09 -11.53 -6.52
C ALA A 118 9.27 -11.13 -7.43
N ARG A 119 10.08 -10.21 -6.98
CA ARG A 119 11.25 -9.71 -7.70
C ARG A 119 12.55 -10.40 -7.25
N ASN A 120 12.70 -10.64 -5.96
CA ASN A 120 13.98 -10.98 -5.34
C ASN A 120 14.14 -12.44 -4.91
N ASP A 121 13.05 -13.18 -4.71
CA ASP A 121 13.11 -14.55 -4.18
C ASP A 121 12.74 -15.57 -5.26
N GLU A 122 13.76 -16.16 -5.88
CA GLU A 122 13.58 -17.16 -6.95
C GLU A 122 12.82 -18.40 -6.47
N ASN A 123 12.77 -18.64 -5.17
CA ASN A 123 12.05 -19.77 -4.59
C ASN A 123 10.60 -19.43 -4.25
N SER A 124 10.20 -18.19 -4.37
CA SER A 124 8.83 -17.78 -4.05
C SER A 124 7.83 -18.24 -5.11
N PRO A 125 6.65 -18.73 -4.72
CA PRO A 125 5.60 -19.06 -5.67
C PRO A 125 5.15 -17.88 -6.53
N ILE A 126 5.38 -16.64 -6.08
CA ILE A 126 5.02 -15.43 -6.85
C ILE A 126 6.19 -14.86 -7.65
N TYR A 127 7.34 -15.53 -7.66
CA TYR A 127 8.52 -15.02 -8.39
C TYR A 127 8.20 -14.77 -9.86
N GLY A 128 8.57 -13.61 -10.33
CA GLY A 128 8.32 -13.20 -11.71
C GLY A 128 7.04 -12.43 -11.93
N MET A 129 6.17 -12.35 -10.91
CA MET A 129 4.97 -11.53 -11.00
C MET A 129 5.35 -10.05 -10.95
N PRO A 130 4.87 -9.23 -11.91
CA PRO A 130 5.11 -7.79 -11.82
C PRO A 130 4.45 -7.20 -10.58
N ILE A 131 5.15 -6.31 -9.90
CA ILE A 131 4.66 -5.65 -8.69
C ILE A 131 4.90 -4.14 -8.76
N ILE A 132 4.21 -3.41 -7.90
CA ILE A 132 4.53 -2.01 -7.67
C ILE A 132 5.67 -1.97 -6.66
N ASN A 133 6.79 -1.33 -7.03
CA ASN A 133 8.02 -1.32 -6.25
C ASN A 133 8.00 -0.30 -5.12
N VAL A 134 6.99 -0.39 -4.24
CA VAL A 134 6.81 0.59 -3.16
C VAL A 134 7.99 0.65 -2.20
N ASP A 135 8.74 -0.45 -2.07
CA ASP A 135 9.94 -0.48 -1.22
C ASP A 135 11.03 0.50 -1.69
N HIS A 136 10.93 1.00 -2.93
CA HIS A 136 11.85 2.01 -3.44
C HIS A 136 11.41 3.45 -3.11
N ALA A 137 10.23 3.67 -2.57
CA ALA A 137 9.83 4.99 -2.10
C ALA A 137 10.66 5.38 -0.87
N ARG A 138 10.70 6.66 -0.53
CA ARG A 138 11.48 7.11 0.63
C ARG A 138 10.93 6.54 1.93
N THR A 139 9.60 6.59 2.09
CA THR A 139 8.91 5.99 3.23
C THR A 139 7.73 5.18 2.72
N VAL A 140 7.56 4.00 3.27
CA VAL A 140 6.40 3.14 3.00
C VAL A 140 5.54 3.14 4.26
N PHE A 141 4.28 3.51 4.08
CA PHE A 141 3.29 3.54 5.15
C PHE A 141 2.27 2.46 4.87
N VAL A 142 2.23 1.42 5.69
CA VAL A 142 1.33 0.29 5.49
C VAL A 142 0.13 0.41 6.42
N LEU A 143 -1.06 0.42 5.83
CA LEU A 143 -2.33 0.38 6.55
C LEU A 143 -2.93 -1.02 6.35
N LYS A 144 -2.95 -1.81 7.41
CA LYS A 144 -3.50 -3.17 7.39
C LYS A 144 -4.23 -3.48 8.67
N ARG A 145 -5.19 -4.39 8.59
CA ARG A 145 -5.85 -4.91 9.78
C ARG A 145 -4.97 -5.94 10.50
N SER A 146 -4.15 -6.67 9.75
CA SER A 146 -3.24 -7.66 10.31
C SER A 146 -2.04 -7.84 9.38
N MET A 147 -0.99 -8.48 9.87
CA MET A 147 0.20 -8.83 9.09
C MET A 147 0.08 -10.21 8.42
N ALA A 148 -1.11 -10.77 8.39
CA ALA A 148 -1.34 -12.03 7.69
C ALA A 148 -0.97 -11.92 6.22
N SER A 149 -0.49 -13.01 5.64
CA SER A 149 -0.13 -13.07 4.22
C SER A 149 -1.35 -12.84 3.33
N GLY A 150 -1.11 -12.39 2.09
CA GLY A 150 -2.17 -12.15 1.12
C GLY A 150 -2.71 -13.44 0.52
N PHE A 151 -3.40 -13.30 -0.61
CA PHE A 151 -4.06 -14.41 -1.30
C PHE A 151 -3.11 -15.56 -1.63
N SER A 152 -1.87 -15.24 -2.00
CA SER A 152 -0.85 -16.25 -2.32
C SER A 152 -0.38 -17.05 -1.11
N GLY A 153 -0.60 -16.55 0.11
CA GLY A 153 -0.08 -17.14 1.34
C GLY A 153 1.42 -16.89 1.54
N VAL A 154 2.04 -16.05 0.72
CA VAL A 154 3.47 -15.76 0.79
C VAL A 154 3.73 -14.61 1.76
N ASP A 155 4.72 -14.79 2.65
CA ASP A 155 5.14 -13.73 3.56
C ASP A 155 5.69 -12.54 2.76
N ASN A 156 5.46 -11.34 3.28
CA ASN A 156 5.84 -10.12 2.59
C ASN A 156 6.95 -9.39 3.35
N PRO A 157 8.20 -9.45 2.85
CA PRO A 157 9.32 -8.76 3.49
C PRO A 157 9.19 -7.23 3.47
N LEU A 158 8.30 -6.66 2.66
CA LEU A 158 8.04 -5.24 2.66
C LEU A 158 7.72 -4.72 4.06
N PHE A 159 6.95 -5.49 4.85
CA PHE A 159 6.48 -5.05 6.17
C PHE A 159 7.61 -4.87 7.18
N PHE A 160 8.77 -5.45 6.90
CA PHE A 160 9.95 -5.41 7.77
C PHE A 160 11.06 -4.52 7.21
N GLY A 161 10.80 -3.82 6.10
CA GLY A 161 11.78 -2.95 5.47
C GLY A 161 12.20 -1.80 6.37
N ASP A 162 13.43 -1.32 6.20
CA ASP A 162 13.98 -0.23 7.01
C ASP A 162 13.20 1.07 6.86
N ASN A 163 12.60 1.29 5.69
CA ASN A 163 11.82 2.48 5.40
C ASN A 163 10.31 2.28 5.54
N THR A 164 9.89 1.16 6.12
CA THR A 164 8.46 0.81 6.23
C THR A 164 7.98 0.99 7.66
N VAL A 165 6.88 1.73 7.82
CA VAL A 165 6.16 1.85 9.08
C VAL A 165 4.74 1.33 8.89
N SER A 166 4.17 0.78 9.95
CA SER A 166 2.87 0.12 9.87
C SER A 166 1.90 0.68 10.89
N TYR A 167 0.71 1.02 10.42
CA TYR A 167 -0.39 1.43 11.27
C TYR A 167 -1.45 0.34 11.22
N THR A 168 -1.72 -0.27 12.38
CA THR A 168 -2.71 -1.32 12.51
C THR A 168 -3.92 -0.76 13.22
N HIS A 169 -4.99 -0.54 12.47
CA HIS A 169 -6.20 0.09 12.99
C HIS A 169 -7.04 -0.85 13.87
N LEU A 170 -6.77 -2.13 13.82
CA LEU A 170 -7.53 -3.16 14.52
C LEU A 170 -7.64 -2.90 16.03
N ARG A 171 -6.57 -2.41 16.65
CA ARG A 171 -6.53 -2.22 18.10
C ARG A 171 -7.54 -1.19 18.59
N ALA A 172 -7.69 -0.08 17.87
CA ALA A 172 -8.67 0.94 18.23
C ALA A 172 -10.09 0.41 18.19
N HIS A 173 -10.34 -0.51 17.27
CA HIS A 173 -11.64 -1.16 17.13
C HIS A 173 -11.90 -2.14 18.26
N GLU A 174 -10.90 -2.93 18.64
CA GLU A 174 -10.99 -3.87 19.74
C GLU A 174 -11.27 -3.17 21.07
N THR A 175 -10.59 -2.05 21.31
CA THR A 175 -10.75 -1.33 22.57
C THR A 175 -12.12 -0.72 22.76
N ARG A 176 -12.89 -0.53 21.69
CA ARG A 176 -14.23 0.01 21.77
C ARG A 176 -15.31 -1.00 22.13
N ASN A 177 -14.96 -2.24 22.25
CA ASN A 177 -15.90 -3.30 22.58
C ASN A 177 -16.06 -3.51 24.10
N TYR A 178 -15.58 -2.60 24.89
CA TYR A 178 -15.63 -2.67 26.35
C TYR A 178 -16.67 -1.80 26.97
#